data_38369e0adcc763a09fa7eed8aa68a9ec
#
_entry.id   38369e0adcc763a09fa7eed8aa68a9ec
#
_cell.length_a   1.000
_cell.length_b   1.000
_cell.length_c   1.000
_cell.angle_alpha   90.00
_cell.angle_beta   90.00
_cell.angle_gamma   90.00
#
_symmetry.space_group_name_H-M   'P 1'
#
loop_
_entity.id
_entity.type
_entity.pdbx_description
1 polymer ?
#
loop_
_entity_poly.entity_id
_entity_poly.type
_entity_poly.pdbx_seq_one_letter_code
_entity_poly.pdbx_strand_id
1 'polypeptide(L)'
;MKQEAGKKQLGDLAPEFAHLNDDILFSEVWDREDKLSVRDRSIITVTALMTKGIFDNPLKYHINNAKLHGVTKEEMVEIVTHLAFYIGWPNAWATFPIVREVYSDNKVMNSFDSLFGLGEENVQFAKYFIGKSYLKPLNLKGIKAFNVTFEPGCRNNWHIHHKGGQILLCTDGEGWYQEFNKEPRKLHPGDVVYIAPEVKHWHGATKDHWFTHIALEVPVEGGTNEWCEAVDDSLYNKLG
;
A
#
# COMPACT_ATOMS: atom_id res chain seq x y z
N MET A 1 -1.63 -21.96 9.22
CA MET A 1 -0.61 -20.86 9.11
C MET A 1 -0.41 -20.25 10.48
N LYS A 2 0.82 -20.27 11.02
CA LYS A 2 1.07 -19.81 12.40
C LYS A 2 0.88 -18.30 12.47
N GLN A 3 -0.13 -17.84 13.19
CA GLN A 3 -0.38 -16.41 13.40
C GLN A 3 0.51 -15.90 14.53
N GLU A 4 1.11 -14.73 14.36
CA GLU A 4 1.99 -14.11 15.36
C GLU A 4 1.65 -12.61 15.58
N ALA A 5 0.52 -12.16 15.03
CA ALA A 5 0.14 -10.75 15.08
C ALA A 5 -0.11 -10.27 16.50
N GLY A 6 -0.72 -11.10 17.35
CA GLY A 6 -0.93 -10.78 18.76
C GLY A 6 0.37 -10.54 19.50
N LYS A 7 1.34 -11.46 19.35
CA LYS A 7 2.65 -11.35 20.00
C LYS A 7 3.44 -10.15 19.52
N LYS A 8 3.38 -9.86 18.21
CA LYS A 8 4.10 -8.72 17.62
C LYS A 8 3.55 -7.36 18.02
N GLN A 9 2.21 -7.25 18.17
CA GLN A 9 1.56 -5.97 18.43
C GLN A 9 1.28 -5.72 19.91
N LEU A 10 1.04 -6.77 20.69
CA LEU A 10 0.54 -6.66 22.06
C LEU A 10 1.34 -7.48 23.06
N GLY A 11 2.41 -8.18 22.63
CA GLY A 11 3.13 -9.11 23.52
C GLY A 11 3.78 -8.45 24.73
N ASP A 12 4.18 -7.19 24.63
CA ASP A 12 4.72 -6.38 25.72
C ASP A 12 3.63 -5.78 26.63
N LEU A 13 2.46 -5.46 26.07
CA LEU A 13 1.35 -4.84 26.77
C LEU A 13 0.38 -5.86 27.38
N ALA A 14 0.04 -6.90 26.62
CA ALA A 14 -0.98 -7.88 26.98
C ALA A 14 -0.54 -9.31 26.55
N PRO A 15 0.50 -9.88 27.19
CA PRO A 15 1.09 -11.14 26.77
C PRO A 15 0.11 -12.32 26.81
N GLU A 16 -0.77 -12.37 27.80
CA GLU A 16 -1.79 -13.43 27.89
C GLU A 16 -2.82 -13.33 26.77
N PHE A 17 -3.28 -12.11 26.45
CA PHE A 17 -4.17 -11.90 25.30
C PHE A 17 -3.50 -12.32 23.99
N ALA A 18 -2.23 -11.97 23.80
CA ALA A 18 -1.45 -12.35 22.63
C ALA A 18 -1.30 -13.88 22.52
N HIS A 19 -1.04 -14.58 23.63
CA HIS A 19 -1.01 -16.02 23.70
C HIS A 19 -2.36 -16.65 23.33
N LEU A 20 -3.45 -16.21 23.93
CA LEU A 20 -4.81 -16.71 23.63
C LEU A 20 -5.18 -16.50 22.18
N ASN A 21 -4.80 -15.35 21.61
CA ASN A 21 -5.06 -15.04 20.20
C ASN A 21 -4.23 -15.94 19.27
N ASP A 22 -2.91 -15.97 19.43
CA ASP A 22 -2.03 -16.60 18.44
C ASP A 22 -1.96 -18.13 18.62
N ASP A 23 -1.79 -18.59 19.87
CA ASP A 23 -1.52 -19.99 20.15
C ASP A 23 -2.81 -20.81 20.36
N ILE A 24 -3.87 -20.22 20.93
CA ILE A 24 -5.12 -20.94 21.16
C ILE A 24 -6.11 -20.72 20.03
N LEU A 25 -6.52 -19.46 19.75
CA LEU A 25 -7.53 -19.20 18.74
C LEU A 25 -7.05 -19.63 17.35
N PHE A 26 -5.93 -19.06 16.89
CA PHE A 26 -5.48 -19.29 15.51
C PHE A 26 -4.71 -20.60 15.31
N SER A 27 -4.05 -21.15 16.32
CA SER A 27 -3.30 -22.40 16.20
C SER A 27 -4.04 -23.66 16.64
N GLU A 28 -5.00 -23.55 17.56
CA GLU A 28 -5.77 -24.73 18.00
C GLU A 28 -7.19 -24.74 17.46
N VAL A 29 -7.95 -23.63 17.62
CA VAL A 29 -9.36 -23.61 17.21
C VAL A 29 -9.52 -23.54 15.70
N TRP A 30 -8.73 -22.71 15.01
CA TRP A 30 -8.80 -22.59 13.56
C TRP A 30 -8.22 -23.81 12.82
N ASP A 31 -7.28 -24.54 13.40
CA ASP A 31 -6.68 -25.76 12.81
C ASP A 31 -7.59 -27.00 12.90
N ARG A 32 -8.76 -26.90 13.53
CA ARG A 32 -9.74 -28.01 13.62
C ARG A 32 -10.55 -28.15 12.33
N GLU A 33 -9.86 -28.32 11.22
CA GLU A 33 -10.49 -28.39 9.89
C GLU A 33 -11.35 -29.65 9.67
N ASP A 34 -11.08 -30.74 10.41
CA ASP A 34 -11.89 -31.94 10.47
C ASP A 34 -13.30 -31.73 11.05
N LYS A 35 -13.49 -30.65 11.80
CA LYS A 35 -14.78 -30.29 12.42
C LYS A 35 -15.51 -29.20 11.65
N LEU A 36 -14.79 -28.21 11.16
CA LEU A 36 -15.34 -27.08 10.42
C LEU A 36 -14.24 -26.47 9.55
N SER A 37 -14.50 -26.34 8.26
CA SER A 37 -13.53 -25.82 7.31
C SER A 37 -13.07 -24.39 7.65
N VAL A 38 -11.82 -24.04 7.31
CA VAL A 38 -11.32 -22.64 7.45
C VAL A 38 -12.16 -21.67 6.65
N ARG A 39 -12.74 -22.12 5.52
CA ARG A 39 -13.66 -21.34 4.71
C ARG A 39 -14.94 -20.99 5.48
N ASP A 40 -15.58 -21.96 6.08
CA ASP A 40 -16.82 -21.73 6.83
C ASP A 40 -16.57 -20.92 8.10
N ARG A 41 -15.43 -21.15 8.78
CA ARG A 41 -15.00 -20.30 9.91
C ARG A 41 -14.85 -18.84 9.49
N SER A 42 -14.30 -18.58 8.31
CA SER A 42 -14.15 -17.23 7.78
C SER A 42 -15.50 -16.57 7.52
N ILE A 43 -16.45 -17.29 6.93
CA ILE A 43 -17.82 -16.79 6.70
C ILE A 43 -18.51 -16.46 8.04
N ILE A 44 -18.42 -17.37 9.01
CA ILE A 44 -19.00 -17.19 10.35
C ILE A 44 -18.39 -15.95 11.04
N THR A 45 -17.08 -15.78 10.95
CA THR A 45 -16.38 -14.64 11.58
C THR A 45 -16.78 -13.32 10.92
N VAL A 46 -16.83 -13.26 9.59
CA VAL A 46 -17.33 -12.09 8.85
C VAL A 46 -18.78 -11.77 9.27
N THR A 47 -19.64 -12.77 9.32
CA THR A 47 -21.04 -12.63 9.75
C THR A 47 -21.15 -12.06 11.17
N ALA A 48 -20.34 -12.57 12.11
CA ALA A 48 -20.32 -12.12 13.49
C ALA A 48 -19.89 -10.66 13.62
N LEU A 49 -18.86 -10.23 12.88
CA LEU A 49 -18.39 -8.83 12.86
C LEU A 49 -19.44 -7.89 12.28
N MET A 50 -20.05 -8.26 11.15
CA MET A 50 -21.14 -7.49 10.52
C MET A 50 -22.32 -7.31 11.48
N THR A 51 -22.72 -8.38 12.19
CA THR A 51 -23.84 -8.35 13.17
C THR A 51 -23.54 -7.41 14.33
N LYS A 52 -22.28 -7.31 14.74
CA LYS A 52 -21.84 -6.40 15.81
C LYS A 52 -21.61 -4.96 15.35
N GLY A 53 -21.76 -4.65 14.07
CA GLY A 53 -21.54 -3.30 13.53
C GLY A 53 -20.05 -2.90 13.49
N ILE A 54 -19.16 -3.85 13.34
CA ILE A 54 -17.71 -3.62 13.20
C ILE A 54 -17.38 -3.54 11.71
N PHE A 55 -17.13 -2.34 11.18
CA PHE A 55 -16.95 -2.07 9.74
C PHE A 55 -15.61 -1.43 9.39
N ASP A 56 -14.60 -1.64 10.21
CA ASP A 56 -13.25 -1.13 10.05
C ASP A 56 -12.23 -2.23 9.73
N ASN A 57 -10.99 -2.02 10.05
CA ASN A 57 -9.88 -2.94 9.77
C ASN A 57 -10.12 -4.40 10.17
N PRO A 58 -10.75 -4.75 11.31
CA PRO A 58 -11.07 -6.14 11.64
C PRO A 58 -11.98 -6.82 10.60
N LEU A 59 -13.03 -6.15 10.13
CA LEU A 59 -13.91 -6.75 9.11
C LEU A 59 -13.17 -6.91 7.78
N LYS A 60 -12.42 -5.90 7.35
CA LYS A 60 -11.60 -5.96 6.13
C LYS A 60 -10.61 -7.13 6.17
N TYR A 61 -9.90 -7.29 7.29
CA TYR A 61 -8.98 -8.41 7.50
C TYR A 61 -9.68 -9.77 7.35
N HIS A 62 -10.85 -9.97 7.97
CA HIS A 62 -11.57 -11.23 7.91
C HIS A 62 -12.25 -11.48 6.55
N ILE A 63 -12.69 -10.47 5.82
CA ILE A 63 -13.16 -10.61 4.43
C ILE A 63 -11.99 -11.02 3.53
N ASN A 64 -10.78 -10.45 3.73
CA ASN A 64 -9.60 -10.87 2.98
C ASN A 64 -9.21 -12.32 3.30
N ASN A 65 -9.28 -12.75 4.55
CA ASN A 65 -9.07 -14.16 4.91
C ASN A 65 -10.12 -15.08 4.27
N ALA A 66 -11.39 -14.67 4.22
CA ALA A 66 -12.43 -15.43 3.53
C ALA A 66 -12.10 -15.62 2.05
N LYS A 67 -11.63 -14.57 1.36
CA LYS A 67 -11.13 -14.63 -0.01
C LYS A 67 -9.97 -15.63 -0.16
N LEU A 68 -8.96 -15.55 0.71
CA LEU A 68 -7.81 -16.47 0.72
C LEU A 68 -8.22 -17.92 0.98
N HIS A 69 -9.29 -18.15 1.75
CA HIS A 69 -9.85 -19.46 2.04
C HIS A 69 -10.92 -19.92 1.02
N GLY A 70 -10.99 -19.26 -0.15
CA GLY A 70 -11.79 -19.71 -1.29
C GLY A 70 -13.24 -19.24 -1.32
N VAL A 71 -13.62 -18.25 -0.52
CA VAL A 71 -14.93 -17.58 -0.69
C VAL A 71 -14.82 -16.63 -1.88
N THR A 72 -15.65 -16.83 -2.91
CA THR A 72 -15.64 -16.00 -4.12
C THR A 72 -16.30 -14.65 -3.86
N LYS A 73 -16.10 -13.71 -4.77
CA LYS A 73 -16.75 -12.40 -4.74
C LYS A 73 -18.27 -12.51 -4.78
N GLU A 74 -18.76 -13.35 -5.68
CA GLU A 74 -20.19 -13.61 -5.88
C GLU A 74 -20.81 -14.19 -4.62
N GLU A 75 -20.14 -15.17 -3.99
CA GLU A 75 -20.58 -15.75 -2.72
C GLU A 75 -20.58 -14.70 -1.59
N MET A 76 -19.54 -13.88 -1.47
CA MET A 76 -19.49 -12.85 -0.45
C MET A 76 -20.60 -11.81 -0.64
N VAL A 77 -20.88 -11.40 -1.87
CA VAL A 77 -22.00 -10.50 -2.20
C VAL A 77 -23.34 -11.15 -1.80
N GLU A 78 -23.53 -12.43 -2.08
CA GLU A 78 -24.75 -13.16 -1.70
C GLU A 78 -24.87 -13.31 -0.19
N ILE A 79 -23.78 -13.59 0.53
CA ILE A 79 -23.76 -13.64 2.00
C ILE A 79 -24.22 -12.30 2.59
N VAL A 80 -23.67 -11.17 2.12
CA VAL A 80 -24.06 -9.83 2.61
C VAL A 80 -25.52 -9.53 2.26
N THR A 81 -25.97 -9.91 1.05
CA THR A 81 -27.35 -9.71 0.61
C THR A 81 -28.33 -10.49 1.47
N HIS A 82 -28.04 -11.79 1.71
CA HIS A 82 -28.84 -12.62 2.60
C HIS A 82 -28.89 -12.06 4.00
N LEU A 83 -27.74 -11.67 4.55
CA LEU A 83 -27.65 -11.15 5.91
C LEU A 83 -28.38 -9.81 6.09
N ALA A 84 -28.61 -9.01 5.05
CA ALA A 84 -29.34 -7.75 5.14
C ALA A 84 -30.73 -7.91 5.83
N PHE A 85 -31.38 -9.06 5.67
CA PHE A 85 -32.66 -9.39 6.29
C PHE A 85 -32.57 -9.76 7.77
N TYR A 86 -31.39 -10.15 8.25
CA TYR A 86 -31.15 -10.59 9.63
C TYR A 86 -30.42 -9.56 10.49
N ILE A 87 -29.53 -8.77 9.90
CA ILE A 87 -28.71 -7.80 10.61
C ILE A 87 -29.07 -6.34 10.28
N GLY A 88 -30.03 -6.15 9.36
CA GLY A 88 -30.51 -4.85 8.91
C GLY A 88 -29.71 -4.25 7.75
N TRP A 89 -30.43 -3.53 6.89
CA TRP A 89 -29.89 -2.88 5.68
C TRP A 89 -28.69 -1.96 5.94
N PRO A 90 -28.65 -1.11 6.99
CA PRO A 90 -27.51 -0.25 7.22
C PRO A 90 -26.19 -1.01 7.38
N ASN A 91 -26.21 -2.15 8.08
CA ASN A 91 -25.03 -2.99 8.27
C ASN A 91 -24.57 -3.63 6.95
N ALA A 92 -25.51 -4.11 6.14
CA ALA A 92 -25.19 -4.63 4.81
C ALA A 92 -24.60 -3.54 3.90
N TRP A 93 -25.21 -2.34 3.87
CA TRP A 93 -24.68 -1.21 3.12
C TRP A 93 -23.26 -0.81 3.54
N ALA A 94 -22.96 -0.78 4.84
CA ALA A 94 -21.62 -0.47 5.35
C ALA A 94 -20.57 -1.52 4.97
N THR A 95 -20.98 -2.77 4.73
CA THR A 95 -20.09 -3.88 4.36
C THR A 95 -19.69 -3.85 2.87
N PHE A 96 -20.59 -3.45 1.95
CA PHE A 96 -20.32 -3.52 0.51
C PHE A 96 -19.10 -2.73 0.03
N PRO A 97 -18.77 -1.53 0.54
CA PRO A 97 -17.52 -0.85 0.21
C PRO A 97 -16.29 -1.69 0.53
N ILE A 98 -16.28 -2.37 1.69
CA ILE A 98 -15.17 -3.23 2.13
C ILE A 98 -15.08 -4.48 1.23
N VAL A 99 -16.20 -5.11 0.90
CA VAL A 99 -16.24 -6.23 -0.05
C VAL A 99 -15.71 -5.80 -1.41
N ARG A 100 -16.14 -4.65 -1.91
CA ARG A 100 -15.65 -4.10 -3.18
C ARG A 100 -14.14 -3.89 -3.14
N GLU A 101 -13.61 -3.35 -2.07
CA GLU A 101 -12.19 -3.13 -1.90
C GLU A 101 -11.40 -4.45 -1.89
N VAL A 102 -11.81 -5.43 -1.08
CA VAL A 102 -11.10 -6.71 -0.92
C VAL A 102 -11.21 -7.61 -2.16
N TYR A 103 -12.39 -7.62 -2.80
CA TYR A 103 -12.64 -8.43 -4.01
C TYR A 103 -12.52 -7.63 -5.31
N SER A 104 -12.09 -6.37 -5.25
CA SER A 104 -11.59 -5.79 -6.48
C SER A 104 -10.56 -6.78 -7.01
N ASP A 105 -10.84 -7.34 -8.17
CA ASP A 105 -9.87 -8.19 -8.84
C ASP A 105 -8.53 -7.46 -8.77
N ASN A 106 -7.46 -8.20 -8.54
CA ASN A 106 -6.14 -7.79 -8.95
C ASN A 106 -6.06 -7.70 -10.49
N LYS A 107 -6.95 -6.99 -11.12
CA LYS A 107 -6.56 -6.09 -12.18
C LYS A 107 -5.52 -5.23 -11.50
N VAL A 108 -4.27 -5.41 -11.88
CA VAL A 108 -3.19 -4.45 -11.72
C VAL A 108 -3.83 -3.13 -11.31
N MET A 109 -3.59 -2.66 -10.09
CA MET A 109 -4.33 -1.54 -9.49
C MET A 109 -4.26 -0.36 -10.44
N ASN A 110 -5.19 -0.33 -11.42
CA ASN A 110 -5.33 0.77 -12.39
C ASN A 110 -6.09 1.95 -11.78
N SER A 111 -6.30 1.92 -10.46
CA SER A 111 -6.75 3.09 -9.70
C SER A 111 -6.12 3.04 -8.31
N PHE A 112 -4.86 3.39 -8.23
CA PHE A 112 -4.25 3.80 -6.98
C PHE A 112 -4.90 5.14 -6.59
N ASP A 113 -5.67 5.14 -5.52
CA ASP A 113 -6.38 6.33 -5.03
C ASP A 113 -5.43 7.17 -4.17
N SER A 114 -4.54 7.87 -4.84
CA SER A 114 -3.64 8.82 -4.19
C SER A 114 -4.43 9.99 -3.59
N LEU A 115 -4.03 10.45 -2.39
CA LEU A 115 -4.62 11.61 -1.70
C LEU A 115 -4.78 12.83 -2.62
N PHE A 116 -3.88 13.02 -3.56
CA PHE A 116 -3.91 14.13 -4.53
C PHE A 116 -4.38 13.69 -5.92
N GLY A 117 -4.83 12.43 -6.08
CA GLY A 117 -5.22 11.81 -7.34
C GLY A 117 -4.02 11.38 -8.20
N LEU A 118 -4.23 10.36 -9.04
CA LEU A 118 -3.16 9.70 -9.81
C LEU A 118 -2.45 10.63 -10.80
N GLY A 119 -3.19 11.49 -11.47
CA GLY A 119 -2.65 12.28 -12.58
C GLY A 119 -2.60 11.52 -13.91
N GLU A 120 -1.87 12.05 -14.88
CA GLU A 120 -1.70 11.45 -16.20
C GLU A 120 -0.44 10.57 -16.25
N GLU A 121 -0.42 9.57 -17.15
CA GLU A 121 0.75 8.75 -17.38
C GLU A 121 1.94 9.63 -17.79
N ASN A 122 3.09 9.40 -17.16
CA ASN A 122 4.31 10.16 -17.37
C ASN A 122 5.00 9.82 -18.70
N VAL A 123 4.37 10.14 -19.80
CA VAL A 123 4.90 9.86 -21.15
C VAL A 123 6.12 10.74 -21.45
N GLN A 124 6.11 12.00 -21.02
CA GLN A 124 7.15 12.97 -21.34
C GLN A 124 8.54 12.58 -20.81
N PHE A 125 8.59 12.00 -19.62
CA PHE A 125 9.82 11.59 -18.95
C PHE A 125 10.01 10.07 -18.93
N ALA A 126 9.14 9.29 -19.59
CA ALA A 126 9.15 7.81 -19.55
C ALA A 126 10.53 7.19 -19.83
N LYS A 127 11.34 7.80 -20.72
CA LYS A 127 12.70 7.34 -21.04
C LYS A 127 13.68 7.36 -19.85
N TYR A 128 13.34 8.05 -18.78
CA TYR A 128 14.14 8.14 -17.55
C TYR A 128 13.56 7.30 -16.40
N PHE A 129 12.60 6.44 -16.70
CA PHE A 129 11.95 5.57 -15.72
C PHE A 129 11.96 4.13 -16.21
N ILE A 130 12.09 3.19 -15.28
CA ILE A 130 11.82 1.78 -15.50
C ILE A 130 10.44 1.52 -14.92
N GLY A 131 9.51 0.97 -15.72
CA GLY A 131 8.12 0.79 -15.34
C GLY A 131 7.26 2.04 -15.56
N LYS A 132 6.02 2.01 -15.06
CA LYS A 132 5.04 3.09 -15.24
C LYS A 132 4.98 4.03 -14.06
N SER A 133 4.91 5.31 -14.35
CA SER A 133 4.68 6.37 -13.38
C SER A 133 3.66 7.38 -13.87
N TYR A 134 3.09 8.13 -12.95
CA TYR A 134 2.05 9.13 -13.22
C TYR A 134 2.44 10.45 -12.56
N LEU A 135 2.10 11.54 -13.22
CA LEU A 135 2.39 12.89 -12.75
C LEU A 135 1.11 13.72 -12.69
N LYS A 136 0.88 14.34 -11.55
CA LYS A 136 -0.16 15.35 -11.38
C LYS A 136 0.47 16.65 -10.89
N PRO A 137 0.49 17.71 -11.74
CA PRO A 137 0.99 19.01 -11.29
C PRO A 137 0.10 19.55 -10.16
N LEU A 138 0.76 20.05 -9.11
CA LEU A 138 0.11 20.79 -8.04
C LEU A 138 0.34 22.28 -8.31
N ASN A 139 -0.75 23.00 -8.55
CA ASN A 139 -0.70 24.40 -8.96
C ASN A 139 -0.30 25.34 -7.81
N LEU A 140 0.96 25.27 -7.41
CA LEU A 140 1.56 26.14 -6.39
C LEU A 140 2.28 27.30 -7.08
N LYS A 141 1.87 28.52 -6.74
CA LYS A 141 2.48 29.72 -7.32
C LYS A 141 3.96 29.83 -6.92
N GLY A 142 4.86 29.83 -7.92
CA GLY A 142 6.30 30.00 -7.70
C GLY A 142 7.05 28.76 -7.23
N ILE A 143 6.37 27.61 -7.07
CA ILE A 143 6.99 26.34 -6.69
C ILE A 143 6.58 25.28 -7.69
N LYS A 144 7.53 24.57 -8.28
CA LYS A 144 7.25 23.38 -9.07
C LYS A 144 7.00 22.21 -8.12
N ALA A 145 5.77 21.73 -8.12
CA ALA A 145 5.32 20.63 -7.28
C ALA A 145 4.50 19.64 -8.10
N PHE A 146 4.77 18.38 -7.90
CA PHE A 146 4.06 17.28 -8.55
C PHE A 146 3.69 16.21 -7.54
N ASN A 147 2.48 15.69 -7.63
CA ASN A 147 2.18 14.40 -7.05
C ASN A 147 2.70 13.33 -8.03
N VAL A 148 3.71 12.59 -7.62
CA VAL A 148 4.38 11.56 -8.43
C VAL A 148 3.98 10.21 -7.88
N THR A 149 3.42 9.36 -8.75
CA THR A 149 3.00 8.01 -8.39
C THR A 149 3.73 6.99 -9.25
N PHE A 150 4.32 5.99 -8.61
CA PHE A 150 5.00 4.86 -9.23
C PHE A 150 4.18 3.58 -9.08
N GLU A 151 4.01 2.81 -10.15
CA GLU A 151 3.53 1.44 -10.07
C GLU A 151 4.55 0.54 -9.35
N PRO A 152 4.13 -0.62 -8.81
CA PRO A 152 5.05 -1.61 -8.25
C PRO A 152 6.21 -1.92 -9.21
N GLY A 153 7.43 -1.89 -8.68
CA GLY A 153 8.66 -2.09 -9.48
C GLY A 153 9.14 -0.86 -10.26
N CYS A 154 8.34 0.20 -10.36
CA CYS A 154 8.74 1.41 -11.09
C CYS A 154 9.73 2.24 -10.29
N ARG A 155 10.76 2.74 -10.96
CA ARG A 155 11.77 3.64 -10.40
C ARG A 155 12.31 4.59 -11.45
N ASN A 156 12.78 5.75 -11.01
CA ASN A 156 13.50 6.66 -11.92
C ASN A 156 14.98 6.28 -12.03
N ASN A 157 15.63 6.82 -13.06
CA ASN A 157 17.08 6.74 -13.21
C ASN A 157 17.79 7.52 -12.11
N TRP A 158 19.06 7.25 -11.93
CA TRP A 158 19.95 8.16 -11.22
C TRP A 158 19.85 9.57 -11.81
N HIS A 159 19.79 10.58 -10.98
CA HIS A 159 19.69 11.97 -11.42
C HIS A 159 20.23 12.95 -10.37
N ILE A 160 20.46 14.17 -10.80
CA ILE A 160 21.03 15.25 -9.98
C ILE A 160 20.18 16.50 -10.19
N HIS A 161 19.87 17.20 -9.10
CA HIS A 161 19.30 18.55 -9.12
C HIS A 161 20.41 19.57 -8.92
N HIS A 162 20.74 20.32 -9.96
CA HIS A 162 21.80 21.33 -9.91
C HIS A 162 21.30 22.64 -9.28
N LYS A 163 22.10 23.24 -8.39
CA LYS A 163 21.87 24.50 -7.67
C LYS A 163 20.71 24.49 -6.67
N GLY A 164 19.58 23.93 -7.05
CA GLY A 164 18.41 23.74 -6.20
C GLY A 164 18.54 22.48 -5.36
N GLY A 165 17.47 21.86 -5.07
CA GLY A 165 17.38 20.56 -4.42
C GLY A 165 15.97 20.07 -4.61
N GLN A 166 15.65 18.93 -4.01
CA GLN A 166 14.30 18.40 -4.06
C GLN A 166 13.84 17.99 -2.67
N ILE A 167 12.56 18.14 -2.39
CA ILE A 167 11.92 17.61 -1.18
C ILE A 167 10.90 16.59 -1.61
N LEU A 168 10.95 15.39 -1.03
CA LEU A 168 9.94 14.37 -1.19
C LEU A 168 9.10 14.30 0.08
N LEU A 169 7.79 14.47 -0.04
CA LEU A 169 6.83 14.24 1.02
C LEU A 169 6.07 12.96 0.69
N CYS A 170 6.38 11.86 1.36
CA CYS A 170 5.77 10.56 1.08
C CYS A 170 4.34 10.54 1.57
N THR A 171 3.39 10.27 0.67
CA THR A 171 1.96 10.37 0.95
C THR A 171 1.26 9.02 1.00
N ASP A 172 1.75 8.01 0.25
CA ASP A 172 1.12 6.70 0.24
C ASP A 172 2.06 5.60 -0.30
N GLY A 173 1.75 4.35 0.06
CA GLY A 173 2.47 3.17 -0.40
C GLY A 173 3.85 2.98 0.22
N GLU A 174 4.71 2.23 -0.47
CA GLU A 174 6.09 1.96 -0.03
C GLU A 174 7.08 2.20 -1.16
N GLY A 175 8.16 2.92 -0.85
CA GLY A 175 9.19 3.25 -1.82
C GLY A 175 10.60 3.05 -1.32
N TRP A 176 11.54 3.31 -2.23
CA TRP A 176 12.96 3.35 -1.96
C TRP A 176 13.53 4.71 -2.34
N TYR A 177 14.52 5.14 -1.58
CA TYR A 177 15.39 6.27 -1.88
C TYR A 177 16.84 5.87 -1.65
N GLN A 178 17.73 6.26 -2.55
CA GLN A 178 19.17 6.03 -2.38
C GLN A 178 19.99 7.17 -2.97
N GLU A 179 20.94 7.66 -2.19
CA GLU A 179 22.02 8.50 -2.69
C GLU A 179 23.18 7.62 -3.22
N PHE A 180 23.90 8.13 -4.20
CA PHE A 180 25.03 7.41 -4.78
C PHE A 180 26.07 7.11 -3.69
N ASN A 181 26.56 5.86 -3.69
CA ASN A 181 27.49 5.32 -2.69
C ASN A 181 26.98 5.29 -1.23
N LYS A 182 25.66 5.38 -1.02
CA LYS A 182 25.03 5.16 0.31
C LYS A 182 24.07 3.98 0.28
N GLU A 183 23.75 3.48 1.46
CA GLU A 183 22.73 2.43 1.62
C GLU A 183 21.34 2.96 1.23
N PRO A 184 20.51 2.14 0.57
CA PRO A 184 19.13 2.50 0.25
C PRO A 184 18.28 2.61 1.52
N ARG A 185 17.40 3.60 1.54
CA ARG A 185 16.44 3.84 2.62
C ARG A 185 15.03 3.50 2.13
N LYS A 186 14.30 2.69 2.89
CA LYS A 186 12.87 2.45 2.65
C LYS A 186 12.06 3.67 3.06
N LEU A 187 11.04 4.01 2.27
CA LEU A 187 10.16 5.15 2.48
C LEU A 187 8.72 4.69 2.71
N HIS A 188 8.06 5.37 3.66
CA HIS A 188 6.67 5.14 4.02
C HIS A 188 5.90 6.47 4.07
N PRO A 189 4.55 6.45 4.08
CA PRO A 189 3.75 7.64 4.28
C PRO A 189 4.14 8.41 5.54
N GLY A 190 4.32 9.72 5.40
CA GLY A 190 4.80 10.61 6.46
C GLY A 190 6.31 10.86 6.45
N ASP A 191 7.10 10.06 5.71
CA ASP A 191 8.53 10.33 5.55
C ASP A 191 8.76 11.62 4.75
N VAL A 192 9.77 12.38 5.18
CA VAL A 192 10.26 13.57 4.47
C VAL A 192 11.72 13.34 4.11
N VAL A 193 12.05 13.52 2.83
CA VAL A 193 13.42 13.44 2.34
C VAL A 193 13.81 14.80 1.77
N TYR A 194 14.82 15.42 2.34
CA TYR A 194 15.49 16.57 1.72
C TYR A 194 16.69 16.08 0.92
N ILE A 195 16.68 16.34 -0.37
CA ILE A 195 17.75 16.03 -1.30
C ILE A 195 18.49 17.32 -1.60
N ALA A 196 19.71 17.41 -1.09
CA ALA A 196 20.53 18.60 -1.29
C ALA A 196 20.92 18.79 -2.77
N PRO A 197 21.24 20.02 -3.20
CA PRO A 197 21.80 20.25 -4.52
C PRO A 197 23.04 19.36 -4.78
N GLU A 198 23.22 18.98 -6.03
CA GLU A 198 24.37 18.17 -6.54
C GLU A 198 24.41 16.73 -6.00
N VAL A 199 23.41 16.27 -5.26
CA VAL A 199 23.35 14.88 -4.80
C VAL A 199 22.79 13.99 -5.89
N LYS A 200 23.61 13.04 -6.38
CA LYS A 200 23.16 11.99 -7.29
C LYS A 200 22.34 10.95 -6.52
N HIS A 201 21.10 10.75 -6.94
CA HIS A 201 20.15 9.89 -6.23
C HIS A 201 19.14 9.26 -7.19
N TRP A 202 18.39 8.31 -6.68
CA TRP A 202 17.18 7.76 -7.29
C TRP A 202 16.12 7.48 -6.24
N HIS A 203 14.88 7.36 -6.69
CA HIS A 203 13.76 6.88 -5.87
C HIS A 203 12.74 6.14 -6.74
N GLY A 204 11.89 5.33 -6.10
CA GLY A 204 10.87 4.56 -6.78
C GLY A 204 10.03 3.73 -5.83
N ALA A 205 9.08 2.98 -6.36
CA ALA A 205 8.23 2.05 -5.62
C ALA A 205 9.03 0.82 -5.15
N THR A 206 8.50 0.07 -4.19
CA THR A 206 8.97 -1.31 -3.95
C THR A 206 8.45 -2.24 -5.04
N LYS A 207 8.88 -3.51 -5.05
CA LYS A 207 8.45 -4.48 -6.07
C LYS A 207 6.97 -4.77 -6.06
N ASP A 208 6.37 -4.74 -4.87
CA ASP A 208 5.03 -5.25 -4.62
C ASP A 208 4.03 -4.15 -4.24
N HIS A 209 4.50 -2.90 -3.99
CA HIS A 209 3.64 -1.80 -3.58
C HIS A 209 3.79 -0.59 -4.50
N TRP A 210 2.69 0.11 -4.68
CA TRP A 210 2.70 1.46 -5.23
C TRP A 210 3.45 2.40 -4.29
N PHE A 211 3.94 3.50 -4.83
CA PHE A 211 4.56 4.55 -4.04
C PHE A 211 4.16 5.91 -4.57
N THR A 212 3.71 6.79 -3.67
CA THR A 212 3.37 8.16 -4.02
C THR A 212 4.03 9.16 -3.08
N HIS A 213 4.52 10.22 -3.67
CA HIS A 213 5.08 11.33 -2.94
C HIS A 213 4.81 12.64 -3.66
N ILE A 214 4.82 13.75 -2.91
CA ILE A 214 4.88 15.08 -3.49
C ILE A 214 6.36 15.41 -3.70
N ALA A 215 6.73 15.65 -4.95
CA ALA A 215 8.06 16.16 -5.32
C ALA A 215 8.00 17.67 -5.41
N LEU A 216 8.77 18.35 -4.57
CA LEU A 216 8.91 19.80 -4.56
C LEU A 216 10.32 20.16 -5.07
N GLU A 217 10.42 20.89 -6.16
CA GLU A 217 11.70 21.47 -6.57
C GLU A 217 11.96 22.73 -5.75
N VAL A 218 13.11 22.80 -5.08
CA VAL A 218 13.52 24.01 -4.34
C VAL A 218 13.78 25.13 -5.35
N PRO A 219 13.05 26.25 -5.27
CA PRO A 219 13.19 27.33 -6.24
C PRO A 219 14.59 27.93 -6.21
N VAL A 220 15.25 27.98 -7.37
CA VAL A 220 16.57 28.59 -7.55
C VAL A 220 16.73 29.09 -8.97
N GLU A 221 17.42 30.21 -9.15
CA GLU A 221 17.71 30.75 -10.47
C GLU A 221 18.72 29.86 -11.23
N GLY A 222 18.33 29.45 -12.45
CA GLY A 222 19.15 28.60 -13.31
C GLY A 222 19.33 27.16 -12.80
N GLY A 223 18.39 26.66 -11.96
CA GLY A 223 18.35 25.26 -11.58
C GLY A 223 18.01 24.35 -12.77
N THR A 224 18.66 23.20 -12.84
CA THR A 224 18.46 22.19 -13.91
C THR A 224 18.51 20.78 -13.31
N ASN A 225 17.92 19.82 -14.02
CA ASN A 225 17.98 18.42 -13.66
C ASN A 225 18.86 17.67 -14.68
N GLU A 226 19.81 16.89 -14.19
CA GLU A 226 20.64 16.01 -14.99
C GLU A 226 20.17 14.56 -14.79
N TRP A 227 19.78 13.90 -15.89
CA TRP A 227 19.44 12.50 -15.88
C TRP A 227 20.66 11.65 -16.21
N CYS A 228 20.97 10.71 -15.35
CA CYS A 228 22.10 9.80 -15.46
C CYS A 228 21.64 8.41 -15.91
N GLU A 229 22.44 7.39 -15.63
CA GLU A 229 22.19 5.99 -15.97
C GLU A 229 20.97 5.41 -15.24
N ALA A 230 20.43 4.33 -15.79
CA ALA A 230 19.38 3.57 -15.14
C ALA A 230 19.87 2.90 -13.85
N VAL A 231 18.99 2.73 -12.88
CA VAL A 231 19.27 1.91 -11.69
C VAL A 231 19.34 0.45 -12.11
N ASP A 232 20.45 -0.21 -11.82
CA ASP A 232 20.70 -1.61 -12.19
C ASP A 232 19.66 -2.54 -11.54
N ASP A 233 19.11 -3.46 -12.36
CA ASP A 233 18.13 -4.44 -11.90
C ASP A 233 18.68 -5.36 -10.80
N SER A 234 19.97 -5.69 -10.86
CA SER A 234 20.61 -6.54 -9.85
C SER A 234 20.73 -5.85 -8.49
N LEU A 235 20.90 -4.51 -8.50
CA LEU A 235 20.87 -3.69 -7.29
C LEU A 235 19.43 -3.61 -6.75
N TYR A 236 18.49 -3.19 -7.59
CA TYR A 236 17.10 -3.02 -7.18
C TYR A 236 16.46 -4.34 -6.70
N ASN A 237 16.77 -5.45 -7.36
CA ASN A 237 16.22 -6.76 -7.03
C ASN A 237 16.73 -7.34 -5.69
N LYS A 238 17.77 -6.80 -5.11
CA LYS A 238 18.25 -7.15 -3.76
C LYS A 238 17.49 -6.42 -2.65
N LEU A 239 16.78 -5.33 -3.00
CA LEU A 239 15.95 -4.59 -2.06
C LEU A 239 14.67 -5.39 -1.81
N GLY A 240 14.45 -5.85 -0.57
CA GLY A 240 13.40 -6.76 -0.16
C GLY A 240 12.00 -6.20 -0.16
#